data_204e02679313523299ef7d1dc66180c2
#
_entry.id   204e02679313523299ef7d1dc66180c2
#
_cell.length_a   1.000
_cell.length_b   1.000
_cell.length_c   1.000
_cell.angle_alpha   90.00
_cell.angle_beta   90.00
_cell.angle_gamma   90.00
#
_symmetry.space_group_name_H-M   'P 1'
#
loop_
_entity.id
_entity.type
_entity.pdbx_description
1 polymer ?
#
loop_
_entity_poly.entity_id
_entity_poly.type
_entity_poly.pdbx_seq_one_letter_code
_entity_poly.pdbx_strand_id
1 'polypeptide(L)'
;MASTFRPTRLGARSCKFPGLFDAVLKDAAIEVVLSGVQMPRMNAFMERWVLTCRRELLDRTLIWNQRHLVHALREFEEFYNSHRPHQGIANARPLRALPSLIPATDIAARLRVHRRDRLGGVLHEYWDAA
;
A
#
# COMPACT_ATOMS: atom_id res chain seq x y z
N MET A 1 -16.22 14.99 -13.85
CA MET A 1 -16.16 13.59 -13.38
C MET A 1 -15.69 13.59 -11.94
N ALA A 2 -16.59 13.29 -11.03
CA ALA A 2 -16.31 13.30 -9.59
C ALA A 2 -15.45 12.08 -9.23
N SER A 3 -14.22 12.31 -8.83
CA SER A 3 -13.35 11.27 -8.25
C SER A 3 -13.96 10.87 -6.91
N THR A 4 -14.55 9.70 -6.86
CA THR A 4 -15.10 9.13 -5.64
C THR A 4 -13.93 8.76 -4.72
N PHE A 5 -13.59 9.67 -3.82
CA PHE A 5 -12.70 9.39 -2.70
C PHE A 5 -13.31 8.24 -1.90
N ARG A 6 -12.71 7.05 -1.96
CA ARG A 6 -13.09 5.95 -1.06
C ARG A 6 -12.52 6.27 0.32
N PRO A 7 -13.36 6.37 1.35
CA PRO A 7 -12.86 6.62 2.70
C PRO A 7 -11.92 5.50 3.12
N THR A 8 -10.80 5.88 3.69
CA THR A 8 -9.82 4.95 4.25
C THR A 8 -10.47 4.22 5.42
N ARG A 9 -10.64 2.90 5.28
CA ARG A 9 -11.19 2.07 6.34
C ARG A 9 -10.10 1.76 7.36
N LEU A 10 -10.24 2.29 8.56
CA LEU A 10 -9.36 1.98 9.68
C LEU A 10 -10.02 0.88 10.54
N GLY A 11 -9.36 -0.26 10.67
CA GLY A 11 -9.85 -1.39 11.46
C GLY A 11 -9.08 -1.54 12.75
N ALA A 12 -9.76 -1.60 13.83
CA ALA A 12 -9.59 -2.25 15.12
C ALA A 12 -10.08 -1.39 16.28
N ARG A 13 -11.17 -1.81 16.90
CA ARG A 13 -11.51 -1.33 18.23
C ARG A 13 -10.66 -2.08 19.25
N SER A 14 -9.60 -1.47 19.71
CA SER A 14 -9.08 -1.73 21.05
C SER A 14 -9.94 -0.92 22.02
N CYS A 15 -10.41 -1.53 23.12
CA CYS A 15 -11.20 -0.87 24.16
C CYS A 15 -10.49 0.32 24.87
N LYS A 16 -9.37 0.75 24.33
CA LYS A 16 -8.51 1.81 24.88
C LYS A 16 -8.85 3.22 24.39
N PHE A 17 -9.67 3.37 23.36
CA PHE A 17 -9.99 4.70 22.82
C PHE A 17 -11.38 5.13 23.26
N PRO A 18 -11.50 6.29 23.93
CA PRO A 18 -12.79 6.84 24.32
C PRO A 18 -13.64 7.18 23.09
N GLY A 19 -14.98 7.13 23.24
CA GLY A 19 -15.94 7.42 22.16
C GLY A 19 -15.76 8.79 21.49
N LEU A 20 -15.09 9.72 22.13
CA LEU A 20 -14.64 11.00 21.57
C LEU A 20 -13.71 10.82 20.35
N PHE A 21 -12.90 9.78 20.32
CA PHE A 21 -12.02 9.51 19.17
C PHE A 21 -12.80 9.10 17.93
N ASP A 22 -13.83 8.26 18.11
CA ASP A 22 -14.72 7.88 17.01
C ASP A 22 -15.48 9.09 16.44
N ALA A 23 -15.85 10.05 17.31
CA ALA A 23 -16.51 11.29 16.89
C ALA A 23 -15.58 12.19 16.06
N VAL A 24 -14.32 12.32 16.45
CA VAL A 24 -13.31 13.09 15.70
C VAL A 24 -13.04 12.45 14.33
N LEU A 25 -12.95 11.12 14.25
CA LEU A 25 -12.76 10.42 12.97
C LEU A 25 -13.96 10.60 12.05
N LYS A 26 -15.17 10.55 12.60
CA LYS A 26 -16.42 10.77 11.86
C LYS A 26 -16.52 12.19 11.31
N ASP A 27 -16.13 13.19 12.12
CA ASP A 27 -16.08 14.59 11.71
C ASP A 27 -15.06 14.81 10.57
N ALA A 28 -13.96 14.07 10.60
CA ALA A 28 -12.96 14.05 9.51
C ALA A 28 -13.38 13.20 8.30
N ALA A 29 -14.64 12.75 8.21
CA ALA A 29 -15.16 11.86 7.18
C ALA A 29 -14.40 10.53 7.04
N ILE A 30 -13.83 10.03 8.15
CA ILE A 30 -13.14 8.74 8.21
C ILE A 30 -14.12 7.68 8.75
N GLU A 31 -14.42 6.69 7.93
CA GLU A 31 -15.25 5.57 8.34
C GLU A 31 -14.46 4.60 9.22
N VAL A 32 -14.91 4.38 10.45
CA VAL A 32 -14.34 3.39 11.36
C VAL A 32 -14.94 2.02 11.06
N VAL A 33 -14.15 1.12 10.49
CA VAL A 33 -14.55 -0.28 10.30
C VAL A 33 -14.03 -1.11 11.46
N LEU A 34 -14.94 -1.65 12.24
CA LEU A 34 -14.59 -2.54 13.34
C LEU A 34 -14.11 -3.89 12.78
N SER A 35 -12.92 -4.30 13.17
CA SER A 35 -12.50 -5.68 12.97
C SER A 35 -13.33 -6.60 13.86
N GLY A 36 -13.67 -7.80 13.36
CA GLY A 36 -14.38 -8.79 14.15
C GLY A 36 -13.63 -9.14 15.44
N VAL A 37 -14.39 -9.40 16.51
CA VAL A 37 -13.83 -9.87 17.78
C VAL A 37 -13.00 -11.12 17.50
N GLN A 38 -11.75 -11.17 17.95
CA GLN A 38 -10.80 -12.27 17.77
C GLN A 38 -10.33 -12.53 16.31
N MET A 39 -10.26 -11.50 15.47
CA MET A 39 -9.64 -11.61 14.14
C MET A 39 -8.24 -10.95 14.09
N PRO A 40 -7.20 -11.53 14.71
CA PRO A 40 -5.87 -10.94 14.77
C PRO A 40 -5.20 -10.82 13.38
N ARG A 41 -5.62 -11.64 12.42
CA ARG A 41 -5.07 -11.60 11.06
C ARG A 41 -5.39 -10.30 10.31
N MET A 42 -6.58 -9.73 10.50
CA MET A 42 -6.92 -8.44 9.85
C MET A 42 -6.03 -7.30 10.35
N ASN A 43 -5.77 -7.26 11.66
CA ASN A 43 -4.87 -6.28 12.26
C ASN A 43 -3.43 -6.47 11.78
N ALA A 44 -2.96 -7.73 11.68
CA ALA A 44 -1.61 -8.03 11.22
C ALA A 44 -1.34 -7.55 9.78
N PHE A 45 -2.33 -7.59 8.88
CA PHE A 45 -2.20 -7.03 7.53
C PHE A 45 -2.06 -5.51 7.56
N MET A 46 -2.91 -4.82 8.33
CA MET A 46 -2.85 -3.36 8.47
C MET A 46 -1.54 -2.91 9.14
N GLU A 47 -1.13 -3.58 10.20
CA GLU A 47 0.13 -3.29 10.89
C GLU A 47 1.33 -3.47 9.94
N ARG A 48 1.34 -4.53 9.15
CA ARG A 48 2.37 -4.76 8.14
C ARG A 48 2.38 -3.67 7.08
N TRP A 49 1.21 -3.28 6.58
CA TRP A 49 1.10 -2.21 5.59
C TRP A 49 1.61 -0.87 6.16
N VAL A 50 1.16 -0.50 7.36
CA VAL A 50 1.60 0.73 8.05
C VAL A 50 3.11 0.72 8.27
N LEU A 51 3.66 -0.39 8.75
CA LEU A 51 5.09 -0.53 8.99
C LEU A 51 5.90 -0.42 7.69
N THR A 52 5.41 -1.03 6.62
CA THR A 52 6.04 -0.97 5.30
C THR A 52 5.99 0.45 4.75
N CYS A 53 4.83 1.11 4.79
CA CYS A 53 4.64 2.50 4.38
C CYS A 53 5.59 3.44 5.16
N ARG A 54 5.68 3.25 6.46
CA ARG A 54 6.60 4.04 7.28
C ARG A 54 8.05 3.87 6.83
N ARG A 55 8.54 2.63 6.73
CA ARG A 55 9.95 2.34 6.43
C ARG A 55 10.35 2.65 4.99
N GLU A 56 9.48 2.36 4.04
CA GLU A 56 9.78 2.48 2.61
C GLU A 56 9.46 3.86 2.05
N LEU A 57 8.55 4.60 2.66
CA LEU A 57 8.12 5.91 2.21
C LEU A 57 8.46 7.02 3.22
N LEU A 58 7.82 7.01 4.40
CA LEU A 58 7.84 8.16 5.31
C LEU A 58 9.22 8.42 5.90
N ASP A 59 9.97 7.37 6.25
CA ASP A 59 11.34 7.49 6.78
C ASP A 59 12.36 7.93 5.70
N ARG A 60 11.94 7.92 4.42
CA ARG A 60 12.81 8.28 3.27
C ARG A 60 12.37 9.54 2.54
N THR A 61 11.26 10.13 2.93
CA THR A 61 10.66 11.29 2.26
C THR A 61 10.49 12.43 3.23
N LEU A 62 11.04 13.59 2.93
CA LEU A 62 10.77 14.79 3.71
C LEU A 62 9.38 15.32 3.34
N ILE A 63 8.46 15.30 4.29
CA ILE A 63 7.10 15.76 4.11
C ILE A 63 6.99 17.23 4.48
N TRP A 64 6.66 18.08 3.50
CA TRP A 64 6.59 19.54 3.66
C TRP A 64 5.22 20.02 4.14
N ASN A 65 4.14 19.36 3.69
CA ASN A 65 2.78 19.74 4.03
C ASN A 65 1.81 18.58 3.80
N GLN A 66 0.55 18.78 4.18
CA GLN A 66 -0.50 17.77 4.06
C GLN A 66 -0.73 17.31 2.60
N ARG A 67 -0.68 18.23 1.64
CA ARG A 67 -0.87 17.87 0.21
C ARG A 67 0.24 16.96 -0.28
N HIS A 68 1.47 17.25 0.13
CA HIS A 68 2.64 16.39 -0.19
C HIS A 68 2.49 15.01 0.46
N LEU A 69 2.07 14.93 1.72
CA LEU A 69 1.82 13.65 2.38
C LEU A 69 0.76 12.82 1.65
N VAL A 70 -0.39 13.43 1.31
CA VAL A 70 -1.47 12.73 0.61
C VAL A 70 -1.02 12.25 -0.77
N HIS A 71 -0.26 13.06 -1.51
CA HIS A 71 0.31 12.65 -2.79
C HIS A 71 1.27 11.47 -2.63
N ALA A 72 2.21 11.54 -1.69
CA ALA A 72 3.16 10.47 -1.43
C ALA A 72 2.47 9.15 -1.03
N LEU A 73 1.44 9.22 -0.19
CA LEU A 73 0.66 8.04 0.22
C LEU A 73 -0.11 7.41 -0.95
N ARG A 74 -0.68 8.21 -1.86
CA ARG A 74 -1.36 7.71 -3.06
C ARG A 74 -0.41 7.00 -4.02
N GLU A 75 0.75 7.60 -4.27
CA GLU A 75 1.79 6.99 -5.10
C GLU A 75 2.29 5.68 -4.49
N PHE A 76 2.44 5.64 -3.16
CA PHE A 76 2.84 4.43 -2.45
C PHE A 76 1.75 3.35 -2.51
N GLU A 77 0.49 3.70 -2.33
CA GLU A 77 -0.65 2.77 -2.42
C GLU A 77 -0.70 2.12 -3.81
N GLU A 78 -0.56 2.90 -4.87
CA GLU A 78 -0.53 2.38 -6.23
C GLU A 78 0.66 1.45 -6.47
N PHE A 79 1.85 1.87 -6.04
CA PHE A 79 3.06 1.04 -6.10
C PHE A 79 2.89 -0.26 -5.33
N TYR A 80 2.41 -0.20 -4.09
CA TYR A 80 2.22 -1.35 -3.22
C TYR A 80 1.28 -2.40 -3.83
N ASN A 81 0.19 -1.95 -4.42
CA ASN A 81 -0.84 -2.82 -4.97
C ASN A 81 -0.53 -3.34 -6.38
N SER A 82 0.14 -2.54 -7.20
CA SER A 82 0.31 -2.83 -8.64
C SER A 82 1.71 -3.25 -9.05
N HIS A 83 2.73 -2.89 -8.28
CA HIS A 83 4.13 -3.10 -8.67
C HIS A 83 4.94 -3.90 -7.65
N ARG A 84 4.62 -3.81 -6.36
CA ARG A 84 5.40 -4.47 -5.32
C ARG A 84 5.09 -5.97 -5.26
N PRO A 85 6.10 -6.85 -5.40
CA PRO A 85 5.89 -8.29 -5.20
C PRO A 85 5.71 -8.60 -3.70
N HIS A 86 4.78 -9.50 -3.39
CA HIS A 86 4.47 -9.89 -2.02
C HIS A 86 4.77 -11.36 -1.78
N GLN A 87 5.71 -11.67 -0.89
CA GLN A 87 6.13 -13.04 -0.57
C GLN A 87 4.96 -13.93 -0.11
N GLY A 88 4.02 -13.36 0.65
CA GLY A 88 2.85 -14.09 1.16
C GLY A 88 1.87 -14.59 0.09
N ILE A 89 2.00 -14.11 -1.15
CA ILE A 89 1.19 -14.50 -2.30
C ILE A 89 2.09 -14.90 -3.49
N ALA A 90 3.12 -15.69 -3.21
CA ALA A 90 4.06 -16.20 -4.22
C ALA A 90 4.71 -15.10 -5.10
N ASN A 91 5.07 -13.98 -4.51
CA ASN A 91 5.58 -12.78 -5.19
C ASN A 91 4.62 -12.14 -6.20
N ALA A 92 3.35 -12.49 -6.16
CA ALA A 92 2.32 -11.80 -6.92
C ALA A 92 2.10 -10.36 -6.40
N ARG A 93 1.42 -9.57 -7.22
CA ARG A 93 0.99 -8.22 -6.87
C ARG A 93 -0.47 -8.28 -6.42
N PRO A 94 -0.90 -7.59 -5.37
CA PRO A 94 -2.25 -7.75 -4.79
C PRO A 94 -3.41 -7.54 -5.77
N LEU A 95 -3.26 -6.59 -6.69
CA LEU A 95 -4.32 -6.25 -7.67
C LEU A 95 -4.01 -6.74 -9.09
N ARG A 96 -3.04 -7.63 -9.27
CA ARG A 96 -2.71 -8.20 -10.57
C ARG A 96 -2.85 -9.72 -10.55
N ALA A 97 -3.21 -10.28 -11.71
CA ALA A 97 -3.22 -11.72 -11.87
C ALA A 97 -1.83 -12.32 -11.57
N LEU A 98 -1.81 -13.55 -11.06
CA LEU A 98 -0.58 -14.31 -10.87
C LEU A 98 0.18 -14.39 -12.20
N PRO A 99 1.47 -14.08 -12.21
CA PRO A 99 2.27 -14.28 -13.42
C PRO A 99 2.26 -15.76 -13.81
N SER A 100 2.14 -16.06 -15.09
CA SER A 100 2.33 -17.42 -15.60
C SER A 100 3.75 -17.88 -15.26
N LEU A 101 3.87 -19.16 -14.89
CA LEU A 101 5.19 -19.77 -14.67
C LEU A 101 5.96 -19.72 -15.99
N ILE A 102 7.03 -18.96 -16.03
CA ILE A 102 7.90 -18.86 -17.18
C ILE A 102 9.01 -19.92 -16.98
N PRO A 103 9.21 -20.84 -17.93
CA PRO A 103 10.28 -21.82 -17.82
C PRO A 103 11.64 -21.12 -17.77
N ALA A 104 12.45 -21.48 -16.77
CA ALA A 104 13.64 -20.75 -16.35
C ALA A 104 14.81 -20.68 -17.35
N THR A 105 14.77 -21.44 -18.44
CA THR A 105 15.96 -21.69 -19.27
C THR A 105 16.28 -20.65 -20.34
N ASP A 106 15.34 -19.75 -20.69
CA ASP A 106 15.55 -18.86 -21.83
C ASP A 106 15.36 -17.36 -21.58
N ILE A 107 15.06 -16.99 -20.33
CA ILE A 107 14.52 -15.65 -20.01
C ILE A 107 15.60 -14.65 -19.69
N ALA A 108 16.66 -15.06 -18.99
CA ALA A 108 17.71 -14.16 -18.54
C ALA A 108 18.45 -13.45 -19.69
N ALA A 109 18.46 -14.06 -20.89
CA ALA A 109 19.12 -13.53 -22.07
C ALA A 109 18.28 -12.50 -22.86
N ARG A 110 16.96 -12.44 -22.62
CA ARG A 110 16.03 -11.60 -23.39
C ARG A 110 15.35 -10.50 -22.61
N LEU A 111 15.44 -10.52 -21.28
CA LEU A 111 14.81 -9.51 -20.43
C LEU A 111 15.44 -8.12 -20.63
N ARG A 112 14.66 -7.21 -21.19
CA ARG A 112 14.98 -5.78 -21.19
C ARG A 112 14.27 -5.12 -20.02
N VAL A 113 14.93 -5.03 -18.88
CA VAL A 113 14.36 -4.45 -17.68
C VAL A 113 14.39 -2.93 -17.79
N HIS A 114 13.21 -2.31 -17.83
CA HIS A 114 13.05 -0.87 -17.65
C HIS A 114 12.76 -0.55 -16.21
N ARG A 115 13.31 0.57 -15.75
CA ARG A 115 13.08 1.12 -14.42
C ARG A 115 12.42 2.48 -14.54
N ARG A 116 11.40 2.70 -13.74
CA ARG A 116 10.80 4.01 -13.52
C ARG A 116 10.92 4.39 -12.06
N ASP A 117 11.38 5.60 -11.83
CA ASP A 117 11.49 6.17 -10.50
C ASP A 117 10.24 6.99 -10.18
N ARG A 118 9.64 6.76 -8.99
CA ARG A 118 8.57 7.59 -8.44
C ARG A 118 9.06 8.30 -7.19
N LEU A 119 8.43 9.43 -6.85
CA LEU A 119 8.73 10.25 -5.67
C LEU A 119 10.24 10.59 -5.57
N GLY A 120 10.82 11.03 -6.68
CA GLY A 120 12.23 11.41 -6.70
C GLY A 120 13.21 10.25 -6.48
N GLY A 121 12.81 9.00 -6.81
CA GLY A 121 13.66 7.83 -6.66
C GLY A 121 13.50 7.09 -5.34
N VAL A 122 12.49 7.42 -4.55
CA VAL A 122 12.16 6.68 -3.33
C VAL A 122 11.54 5.32 -3.65
N LEU A 123 10.73 5.26 -4.72
CA LEU A 123 10.10 4.04 -5.19
C LEU A 123 10.57 3.70 -6.61
N HIS A 124 10.81 2.43 -6.87
CA HIS A 124 11.31 1.93 -8.15
C HIS A 124 10.35 0.89 -8.73
N GLU A 125 9.82 1.15 -9.90
CA GLU A 125 9.03 0.20 -10.68
C GLU A 125 9.90 -0.43 -11.75
N TYR A 126 9.71 -1.73 -11.95
CA TYR A 126 10.42 -2.50 -12.96
C TYR A 126 9.43 -3.24 -13.85
N TRP A 127 9.66 -3.22 -15.15
CA TRP A 127 8.89 -4.00 -16.11
C TRP A 127 9.78 -4.47 -17.26
N ASP A 128 9.34 -5.51 -17.94
CA ASP A 128 9.97 -5.99 -19.16
C ASP A 128 9.47 -5.16 -20.35
N ALA A 129 10.37 -4.78 -21.25
CA ALA A 129 10.08 -4.01 -22.45
C ALA A 129 9.82 -4.89 -23.68
N ALA A 130 9.64 -6.20 -23.48
CA ALA A 130 9.35 -7.11 -24.59
C ALA A 130 7.95 -6.89 -25.19
#